data_97e4d5214e124c99892e55e70e754749
#
_entry.id   97e4d5214e124c99892e55e70e754749
#
_cell.length_a   1.000
_cell.length_b   1.000
_cell.length_c   1.000
_cell.angle_alpha   90.00
_cell.angle_beta   90.00
_cell.angle_gamma   90.00
#
_symmetry.space_group_name_H-M   'P 1'
#
loop_
_entity.id
_entity.type
_entity.pdbx_description
1 polymer ?
#
loop_
_entity_poly.entity_id
_entity_poly.type
_entity_poly.pdbx_seq_one_letter_code
_entity_poly.pdbx_strand_id
1 'polypeptide(L)'
;MPQSDQGVTKDRYTVIPRTAIFLRRGESYLLLEGAPTKRLWANKYNGLGGHVERGEDVLSAAKRELFEEAGLTADLWLCGTLIVDAGETGICLYFFSGECLDGEPQPSKEGLAEWIPFERIGEILVVEDLPVLLTKIHAMRRGDPPLSARSFYDEKDKLVVKFGE
;
A
#
# COMPACT_ATOMS: atom_id res chain seq x y z
N MET A 1 -16.53 -28.69 2.25
CA MET A 1 -15.59 -28.78 1.09
C MET A 1 -14.20 -28.97 1.64
N PRO A 2 -13.49 -30.04 1.30
CA PRO A 2 -12.13 -30.28 1.81
C PRO A 2 -11.13 -29.27 1.22
N GLN A 3 -9.98 -29.13 1.87
CA GLN A 3 -8.91 -28.22 1.45
C GLN A 3 -8.42 -28.50 0.02
N SER A 4 -8.40 -29.78 -0.39
CA SER A 4 -8.03 -30.21 -1.75
C SER A 4 -8.90 -29.61 -2.86
N ASP A 5 -10.14 -29.24 -2.53
CA ASP A 5 -11.10 -28.74 -3.50
C ASP A 5 -10.95 -27.22 -3.77
N GLN A 6 -9.99 -26.56 -3.10
CA GLN A 6 -9.72 -25.12 -3.31
C GLN A 6 -9.05 -24.84 -4.67
N GLY A 7 -8.67 -25.84 -5.44
CA GLY A 7 -8.12 -25.67 -6.78
C GLY A 7 -6.74 -25.03 -6.85
N VAL A 8 -5.96 -25.09 -5.76
CA VAL A 8 -4.59 -24.57 -5.72
C VAL A 8 -3.68 -25.50 -6.51
N THR A 9 -3.15 -25.02 -7.63
CA THR A 9 -2.22 -25.73 -8.49
C THR A 9 -0.95 -24.89 -8.71
N LYS A 10 0.18 -25.57 -9.01
CA LYS A 10 1.48 -24.89 -9.16
C LYS A 10 1.65 -24.20 -10.52
N ASP A 11 0.76 -24.45 -11.47
CA ASP A 11 0.76 -23.90 -12.84
C ASP A 11 -0.02 -22.58 -12.97
N ARG A 12 -0.56 -22.08 -11.86
CA ARG A 12 -1.27 -20.79 -11.83
C ARG A 12 -0.37 -19.67 -11.35
N TYR A 13 -0.62 -18.48 -11.88
CA TYR A 13 0.03 -17.26 -11.43
C TYR A 13 -0.19 -17.08 -9.93
N THR A 14 0.89 -16.92 -9.21
CA THR A 14 0.87 -16.77 -7.75
C THR A 14 1.27 -15.35 -7.37
N VAL A 15 0.57 -14.77 -6.41
CA VAL A 15 0.86 -13.44 -5.90
C VAL A 15 1.08 -13.46 -4.39
N ILE A 16 2.00 -12.63 -3.91
CA ILE A 16 2.23 -12.39 -2.48
C ILE A 16 1.28 -11.28 -2.04
N PRO A 17 0.36 -11.54 -1.09
CA PRO A 17 -0.54 -10.50 -0.60
C PRO A 17 0.19 -9.52 0.31
N ARG A 18 -0.03 -8.23 0.07
CA ARG A 18 0.47 -7.11 0.88
C ARG A 18 -0.61 -6.06 1.07
N THR A 19 -0.43 -5.22 2.06
CA THR A 19 -1.27 -4.04 2.29
C THR A 19 -0.48 -2.76 2.07
N ALA A 20 -1.17 -1.70 1.66
CA ALA A 20 -0.66 -0.35 1.66
C ALA A 20 -1.74 0.59 2.20
N ILE A 21 -1.38 1.46 3.13
CA ILE A 21 -2.31 2.29 3.88
C ILE A 21 -2.00 3.75 3.58
N PHE A 22 -3.01 4.49 3.12
CA PHE A 22 -2.98 5.91 2.86
C PHE A 22 -3.91 6.63 3.83
N LEU A 23 -3.43 6.82 5.05
CA LEU A 23 -4.18 7.49 6.11
C LEU A 23 -4.19 9.00 5.87
N ARG A 24 -5.36 9.63 6.02
CA ARG A 24 -5.57 11.07 5.79
C ARG A 24 -5.75 11.84 7.08
N ARG A 25 -5.25 13.08 7.05
CA ARG A 25 -5.59 14.14 8.01
C ARG A 25 -5.78 15.44 7.21
N GLY A 26 -7.04 15.78 6.93
CA GLY A 26 -7.34 16.86 5.99
C GLY A 26 -6.76 16.59 4.61
N GLU A 27 -5.91 17.49 4.12
CA GLU A 27 -5.23 17.36 2.82
C GLU A 27 -3.83 16.71 2.95
N SER A 28 -3.48 16.15 4.11
CA SER A 28 -2.20 15.46 4.31
C SER A 28 -2.38 13.95 4.37
N TYR A 29 -1.34 13.24 3.95
CA TYR A 29 -1.23 11.77 4.05
C TYR A 29 -0.11 11.38 4.98
N LEU A 30 -0.33 10.32 5.76
CA LEU A 30 0.72 9.69 6.52
C LEU A 30 1.55 8.81 5.58
N LEU A 31 2.80 9.17 5.40
CA LEU A 31 3.76 8.41 4.58
C LEU A 31 4.95 8.01 5.43
N LEU A 32 5.48 6.82 5.16
CA LEU A 32 6.65 6.27 5.83
C LEU A 32 7.91 6.56 5.01
N GLU A 33 8.84 7.31 5.56
CA GLU A 33 10.20 7.38 5.03
C GLU A 33 10.96 6.13 5.45
N GLY A 34 11.35 5.32 4.47
CA GLY A 34 12.09 4.08 4.73
C GLY A 34 13.44 4.35 5.40
N ALA A 35 13.75 3.61 6.46
CA ALA A 35 15.01 3.73 7.16
C ALA A 35 16.21 3.60 6.20
N PRO A 36 17.31 4.34 6.41
CA PRO A 36 18.49 4.29 5.52
C PRO A 36 19.11 2.90 5.38
N THR A 37 18.86 2.03 6.35
CA THR A 37 19.37 0.64 6.39
C THR A 37 18.49 -0.35 5.64
N LYS A 38 17.33 0.07 5.13
CA LYS A 38 16.44 -0.83 4.38
C LYS A 38 17.08 -1.24 3.06
N ARG A 39 16.87 -2.51 2.69
CA ARG A 39 17.29 -3.02 1.39
C ARG A 39 16.52 -2.41 0.23
N LEU A 40 15.21 -2.17 0.43
CA LEU A 40 14.32 -1.59 -0.57
C LEU A 40 13.77 -0.27 -0.04
N TRP A 41 13.75 0.73 -0.93
CA TRP A 41 13.15 2.06 -0.69
C TRP A 41 13.73 2.84 0.49
N ALA A 42 15.02 2.60 0.82
CA ALA A 42 15.73 3.43 1.80
C ALA A 42 15.63 4.91 1.42
N ASN A 43 15.30 5.76 2.38
CA ASN A 43 15.11 7.21 2.22
C ASN A 43 14.04 7.62 1.18
N LYS A 44 13.12 6.73 0.83
CA LYS A 44 11.97 7.04 -0.01
C LYS A 44 10.69 6.95 0.79
N TYR A 45 9.77 7.85 0.50
CA TYR A 45 8.43 7.81 1.08
C TYR A 45 7.52 6.83 0.34
N ASN A 46 6.71 6.12 1.10
CA ASN A 46 5.68 5.21 0.63
C ASN A 46 4.49 5.21 1.60
N GLY A 47 3.37 4.61 1.21
CA GLY A 47 2.30 4.25 2.15
C GLY A 47 2.82 3.28 3.22
N LEU A 48 2.20 3.28 4.39
CA LEU A 48 2.46 2.28 5.42
C LEU A 48 1.90 0.93 4.97
N GLY A 49 2.44 -0.16 5.50
CA GLY A 49 1.92 -1.49 5.23
C GLY A 49 3.00 -2.54 5.03
N GLY A 50 2.57 -3.77 4.85
CA GLY A 50 3.47 -4.91 4.75
C GLY A 50 2.78 -6.17 4.26
N HIS A 51 3.34 -7.32 4.59
CA HIS A 51 2.81 -8.61 4.19
C HIS A 51 1.54 -8.97 4.98
N VAL A 52 0.63 -9.65 4.29
CA VAL A 52 -0.47 -10.36 4.96
C VAL A 52 0.07 -11.70 5.44
N GLU A 53 0.08 -11.90 6.74
CA GLU A 53 0.59 -13.13 7.34
C GLU A 53 -0.44 -14.27 7.28
N ARG A 54 0.04 -15.50 7.42
CA ARG A 54 -0.86 -16.66 7.47
C ARG A 54 -1.80 -16.55 8.66
N GLY A 55 -3.10 -16.66 8.40
CA GLY A 55 -4.15 -16.56 9.43
C GLY A 55 -4.73 -15.17 9.61
N GLU A 56 -4.27 -14.20 8.85
CA GLU A 56 -4.84 -12.87 8.80
C GLU A 56 -5.74 -12.68 7.57
N ASP A 57 -6.76 -11.84 7.72
CA ASP A 57 -7.40 -11.17 6.59
C ASP A 57 -6.68 -9.84 6.28
N VAL A 58 -6.94 -9.30 5.09
CA VAL A 58 -6.22 -8.10 4.60
C VAL A 58 -6.48 -6.84 5.44
N LEU A 59 -7.65 -6.70 6.06
CA LEU A 59 -7.97 -5.56 6.91
C LEU A 59 -7.26 -5.68 8.26
N SER A 60 -7.21 -6.88 8.83
CA SER A 60 -6.47 -7.16 10.08
C SER A 60 -4.98 -6.90 9.89
N ALA A 61 -4.41 -7.36 8.77
CA ALA A 61 -3.01 -7.07 8.42
C ALA A 61 -2.76 -5.55 8.30
N ALA A 62 -3.63 -4.81 7.61
CA ALA A 62 -3.49 -3.36 7.48
C ALA A 62 -3.52 -2.65 8.84
N LYS A 63 -4.43 -3.03 9.73
CA LYS A 63 -4.50 -2.46 11.09
C LYS A 63 -3.27 -2.78 11.93
N ARG A 64 -2.74 -4.01 11.84
CA ARG A 64 -1.51 -4.40 12.52
C ARG A 64 -0.33 -3.60 12.03
N GLU A 65 -0.13 -3.50 10.71
CA GLU A 65 0.97 -2.73 10.11
C GLU A 65 0.90 -1.24 10.48
N LEU A 66 -0.29 -0.62 10.44
CA LEU A 66 -0.46 0.76 10.87
C LEU A 66 -0.03 0.97 12.33
N PHE A 67 -0.38 0.05 13.21
CA PHE A 67 0.02 0.12 14.60
C PHE A 67 1.53 -0.14 14.79
N GLU A 68 2.10 -1.12 14.11
CA GLU A 68 3.52 -1.47 14.20
C GLU A 68 4.43 -0.37 13.65
N GLU A 69 4.04 0.26 12.54
CA GLU A 69 4.85 1.26 11.86
C GLU A 69 4.67 2.69 12.37
N ALA A 70 3.50 3.01 12.93
CA ALA A 70 3.20 4.38 13.36
C ALA A 70 2.59 4.50 14.77
N GLY A 71 2.25 3.40 15.43
CA GLY A 71 1.57 3.44 16.74
C GLY A 71 0.14 3.99 16.68
N LEU A 72 -0.44 4.08 15.48
CA LEU A 72 -1.77 4.64 15.25
C LEU A 72 -2.82 3.58 14.97
N THR A 73 -4.07 3.94 15.23
CA THR A 73 -5.25 3.16 14.86
C THR A 73 -6.24 4.02 14.10
N ALA A 74 -6.96 3.44 13.14
CA ALA A 74 -7.98 4.14 12.37
C ALA A 74 -9.05 3.18 11.88
N ASP A 75 -10.20 3.73 11.53
CA ASP A 75 -11.24 3.00 10.81
C ASP A 75 -10.90 2.98 9.32
N LEU A 76 -10.31 1.87 8.88
CA LEU A 76 -9.82 1.69 7.52
C LEU A 76 -10.91 1.13 6.59
N TRP A 77 -10.90 1.56 5.33
CA TRP A 77 -11.73 1.03 4.26
C TRP A 77 -10.90 0.68 3.03
N LEU A 78 -11.27 -0.39 2.33
CA LEU A 78 -10.60 -0.82 1.11
C LEU A 78 -10.88 0.16 -0.02
N CYS A 79 -9.87 0.84 -0.53
CA CYS A 79 -9.98 1.79 -1.62
C CYS A 79 -9.44 1.27 -2.95
N GLY A 80 -8.75 0.13 -2.97
CA GLY A 80 -8.28 -0.44 -4.22
C GLY A 80 -7.41 -1.67 -4.09
N THR A 81 -7.08 -2.21 -5.25
CA THR A 81 -6.13 -3.31 -5.40
C THR A 81 -5.17 -3.02 -6.56
N LEU A 82 -3.94 -3.48 -6.42
CA LEU A 82 -2.90 -3.41 -7.45
C LEU A 82 -2.22 -4.77 -7.58
N ILE A 83 -2.23 -5.33 -8.79
CA ILE A 83 -1.38 -6.48 -9.12
C ILE A 83 -0.07 -5.95 -9.69
N VAL A 84 1.03 -6.23 -9.00
CA VAL A 84 2.38 -5.92 -9.48
C VAL A 84 2.93 -7.15 -10.18
N ASP A 85 3.20 -7.01 -11.46
CA ASP A 85 3.86 -8.06 -12.25
C ASP A 85 5.37 -7.99 -11.98
N ALA A 86 5.86 -8.94 -11.20
CA ALA A 86 7.26 -9.03 -10.79
C ALA A 86 7.92 -10.32 -11.33
N GLY A 87 7.38 -10.90 -12.41
CA GLY A 87 7.86 -12.12 -13.03
C GLY A 87 7.03 -13.35 -12.67
N GLU A 88 7.67 -14.45 -12.29
CA GLU A 88 6.98 -15.73 -11.99
C GLU A 88 6.01 -15.60 -10.80
N THR A 89 6.37 -14.78 -9.83
CA THR A 89 5.52 -14.47 -8.67
C THR A 89 5.31 -12.98 -8.60
N GLY A 90 4.05 -12.55 -8.59
CA GLY A 90 3.69 -11.14 -8.44
C GLY A 90 3.39 -10.74 -7.00
N ILE A 91 2.88 -9.53 -6.86
CA ILE A 91 2.40 -8.99 -5.59
C ILE A 91 0.96 -8.54 -5.79
N CYS A 92 0.08 -8.84 -4.84
CA CYS A 92 -1.24 -8.25 -4.76
C CYS A 92 -1.26 -7.26 -3.60
N LEU A 93 -1.31 -5.96 -3.90
CA LEU A 93 -1.47 -4.91 -2.91
C LEU A 93 -2.96 -4.62 -2.70
N TYR A 94 -3.35 -4.58 -1.44
CA TYR A 94 -4.66 -4.12 -0.99
C TYR A 94 -4.50 -2.73 -0.40
N PHE A 95 -5.10 -1.73 -1.04
CA PHE A 95 -5.03 -0.34 -0.62
C PHE A 95 -6.13 -0.02 0.37
N PHE A 96 -5.74 0.49 1.52
CA PHE A 96 -6.66 0.99 2.53
C PHE A 96 -6.50 2.49 2.72
N SER A 97 -7.60 3.17 2.94
CA SER A 97 -7.61 4.57 3.36
C SER A 97 -8.45 4.71 4.63
N GLY A 98 -8.29 5.81 5.32
CA GLY A 98 -9.03 6.16 6.51
C GLY A 98 -8.65 7.55 6.97
N GLU A 99 -9.38 8.09 7.92
CA GLU A 99 -9.09 9.38 8.54
C GLU A 99 -8.54 9.18 9.96
N CYS A 100 -7.53 9.96 10.31
CA CYS A 100 -6.97 10.00 11.65
C CYS A 100 -6.76 11.45 12.07
N LEU A 101 -7.72 11.97 12.82
CA LEU A 101 -7.73 13.37 13.25
C LEU A 101 -6.78 13.63 14.44
N ASP A 102 -6.54 12.60 15.26
CA ASP A 102 -5.76 12.67 16.47
C ASP A 102 -4.59 11.68 16.46
N GLY A 103 -3.61 11.95 17.33
CA GLY A 103 -2.42 11.12 17.51
C GLY A 103 -1.28 11.50 16.60
N GLU A 104 -0.06 11.30 17.10
CA GLU A 104 1.16 11.54 16.35
C GLU A 104 1.87 10.21 16.10
N PRO A 105 2.42 10.02 14.89
CA PRO A 105 3.11 8.79 14.55
C PRO A 105 4.36 8.61 15.40
N GLN A 106 4.61 7.36 15.80
CA GLN A 106 5.80 6.98 16.55
C GLN A 106 6.83 6.37 15.59
N PRO A 107 8.14 6.59 15.83
CA PRO A 107 9.18 5.92 15.05
C PRO A 107 9.10 4.41 15.18
N SER A 108 9.44 3.70 14.11
CA SER A 108 9.51 2.24 14.09
C SER A 108 10.84 1.76 13.51
N LYS A 109 11.04 0.43 13.48
CA LYS A 109 12.20 -0.18 12.83
C LYS A 109 12.21 0.04 11.31
N GLU A 110 11.03 0.25 10.74
CA GLU A 110 10.84 0.44 9.30
C GLU A 110 11.20 1.86 8.84
N GLY A 111 11.13 2.83 9.74
CA GLY A 111 11.42 4.22 9.45
C GLY A 111 10.61 5.19 10.30
N LEU A 112 10.43 6.39 9.77
CA LEU A 112 9.66 7.46 10.37
C LEU A 112 8.45 7.79 9.50
N ALA A 113 7.25 7.72 10.09
CA ALA A 113 6.04 8.17 9.42
C ALA A 113 5.79 9.65 9.68
N GLU A 114 5.42 10.38 8.63
CA GLU A 114 5.19 11.83 8.68
C GLU A 114 3.92 12.21 7.92
N TRP A 115 3.26 13.27 8.38
CA TRP A 115 2.12 13.87 7.69
C TRP A 115 2.60 14.78 6.56
N ILE A 116 2.46 14.34 5.32
CA ILE A 116 2.90 15.06 4.12
C ILE A 116 1.68 15.66 3.41
N PRO A 117 1.63 16.99 3.21
CA PRO A 117 0.60 17.62 2.39
C PRO A 117 0.56 17.02 0.98
N PHE A 118 -0.64 16.73 0.48
CA PHE A 118 -0.82 16.12 -0.85
C PHE A 118 -0.12 16.92 -1.96
N GLU A 119 -0.20 18.24 -1.91
CA GLU A 119 0.45 19.13 -2.87
C GLU A 119 1.98 19.01 -2.91
N ARG A 120 2.60 18.53 -1.82
CA ARG A 120 4.05 18.36 -1.69
C ARG A 120 4.57 16.99 -2.11
N ILE A 121 3.70 16.07 -2.49
CA ILE A 121 4.11 14.70 -2.89
C ILE A 121 5.09 14.72 -4.08
N GLY A 122 4.92 15.66 -5.01
CA GLY A 122 5.84 15.83 -6.15
C GLY A 122 7.20 16.46 -5.82
N GLU A 123 7.38 16.96 -4.60
CA GLU A 123 8.62 17.66 -4.17
C GLU A 123 9.54 16.76 -3.34
N ILE A 124 9.07 15.59 -2.93
CA ILE A 124 9.80 14.65 -2.07
C ILE A 124 10.16 13.38 -2.83
N LEU A 125 11.16 12.65 -2.30
CA LEU A 125 11.57 11.39 -2.90
C LEU A 125 10.60 10.27 -2.50
N VAL A 126 9.80 9.82 -3.45
CA VAL A 126 8.78 8.78 -3.26
C VAL A 126 9.08 7.54 -4.10
N VAL A 127 8.43 6.42 -3.78
CA VAL A 127 8.40 5.26 -4.69
C VAL A 127 7.66 5.63 -5.98
N GLU A 128 8.06 5.01 -7.08
CA GLU A 128 7.75 5.48 -8.45
C GLU A 128 6.26 5.55 -8.77
N ASP A 129 5.48 4.61 -8.28
CA ASP A 129 4.03 4.51 -8.53
C ASP A 129 3.17 5.33 -7.56
N LEU A 130 3.74 5.79 -6.44
CA LEU A 130 2.98 6.50 -5.40
C LEU A 130 2.22 7.73 -5.93
N PRO A 131 2.81 8.63 -6.73
CA PRO A 131 2.10 9.83 -7.17
C PRO A 131 0.83 9.54 -7.97
N VAL A 132 0.89 8.58 -8.90
CA VAL A 132 -0.26 8.25 -9.75
C VAL A 132 -1.35 7.50 -8.96
N LEU A 133 -0.96 6.61 -8.06
CA LEU A 133 -1.88 5.89 -7.18
C LEU A 133 -2.56 6.84 -6.19
N LEU A 134 -1.76 7.67 -5.52
CA LEU A 134 -2.27 8.60 -4.51
C LEU A 134 -3.19 9.67 -5.11
N THR A 135 -2.93 10.12 -6.33
CA THR A 135 -3.84 11.03 -7.06
C THR A 135 -5.22 10.42 -7.26
N LYS A 136 -5.30 9.13 -7.60
CA LYS A 136 -6.58 8.43 -7.73
C LYS A 136 -7.28 8.27 -6.38
N ILE A 137 -6.53 7.83 -5.36
CA ILE A 137 -7.07 7.62 -4.01
C ILE A 137 -7.53 8.94 -3.39
N HIS A 138 -6.82 10.05 -3.66
CA HIS A 138 -7.19 11.39 -3.16
C HIS A 138 -8.57 11.85 -3.63
N ALA A 139 -8.95 11.48 -4.84
CA ALA A 139 -10.26 11.79 -5.40
C ALA A 139 -11.39 10.90 -4.86
N MET A 140 -11.05 9.79 -4.18
CA MET A 140 -12.02 8.83 -3.68
C MET A 140 -12.61 9.22 -2.33
N ARG A 141 -13.82 8.74 -2.10
CA ARG A 141 -14.53 8.82 -0.81
C ARG A 141 -14.91 7.44 -0.34
N ARG A 142 -15.11 7.29 0.96
CA ARG A 142 -15.64 6.04 1.53
C ARG A 142 -16.99 5.71 0.87
N GLY A 143 -17.10 4.48 0.36
CA GLY A 143 -18.27 4.01 -0.37
C GLY A 143 -18.15 4.03 -1.88
N ASP A 144 -17.12 4.69 -2.42
CA ASP A 144 -16.79 4.57 -3.84
C ASP A 144 -16.32 3.14 -4.16
N PRO A 145 -16.58 2.65 -5.38
CA PRO A 145 -16.04 1.38 -5.83
C PRO A 145 -14.51 1.37 -5.71
N PRO A 146 -13.90 0.30 -5.14
CA PRO A 146 -12.45 0.21 -5.07
C PRO A 146 -11.80 0.30 -6.45
N LEU A 147 -10.73 1.07 -6.58
CA LEU A 147 -9.95 1.09 -7.81
C LEU A 147 -9.30 -0.28 -8.06
N SER A 148 -9.13 -0.61 -9.32
CA SER A 148 -8.41 -1.81 -9.74
C SER A 148 -7.29 -1.40 -10.66
N ALA A 149 -6.07 -1.89 -10.40
CA ALA A 149 -4.92 -1.54 -11.21
C ALA A 149 -3.95 -2.72 -11.35
N ARG A 150 -3.07 -2.62 -12.33
CA ARG A 150 -1.88 -3.45 -12.46
C ARG A 150 -0.66 -2.59 -12.76
N SER A 151 0.52 -3.00 -12.29
CA SER A 151 1.79 -2.40 -12.67
C SER A 151 2.75 -3.45 -13.22
N PHE A 152 3.60 -3.01 -14.13
CA PHE A 152 4.63 -3.83 -14.77
C PHE A 152 5.74 -2.93 -15.29
N TYR A 153 6.89 -3.52 -15.59
CA TYR A 153 7.99 -2.82 -16.24
C TYR A 153 7.92 -2.99 -17.75
N ASP A 154 8.06 -1.89 -18.49
CA ASP A 154 8.12 -1.92 -19.95
C ASP A 154 9.50 -2.37 -20.47
N GLU A 155 9.67 -2.41 -21.79
CA GLU A 155 10.92 -2.80 -22.45
C GLU A 155 12.12 -1.91 -22.12
N LYS A 156 11.89 -0.74 -21.54
CA LYS A 156 12.91 0.22 -21.09
C LYS A 156 13.11 0.21 -19.58
N ASP A 157 12.60 -0.84 -18.91
CA ASP A 157 12.64 -1.01 -17.46
C ASP A 157 11.96 0.15 -16.69
N LYS A 158 10.95 0.76 -17.31
CA LYS A 158 10.15 1.82 -16.71
C LYS A 158 8.86 1.25 -16.13
N LEU A 159 8.55 1.62 -14.89
CA LEU A 159 7.30 1.22 -14.24
C LEU A 159 6.08 1.85 -14.94
N VAL A 160 5.12 1.03 -15.29
CA VAL A 160 3.85 1.44 -15.90
C VAL A 160 2.71 0.99 -15.01
N VAL A 161 1.81 1.91 -14.67
CA VAL A 161 0.57 1.61 -13.94
C VAL A 161 -0.61 1.75 -14.90
N LYS A 162 -1.44 0.71 -14.98
CA LYS A 162 -2.70 0.70 -15.74
C LYS A 162 -3.88 0.47 -14.80
N PHE A 163 -4.87 1.33 -14.90
CA PHE A 163 -6.13 1.18 -14.16
C PHE A 163 -7.12 0.37 -15.00
N GLY A 164 -7.90 -0.50 -14.33
CA GLY A 164 -9.06 -1.15 -14.92
C GLY A 164 -10.15 -0.12 -15.24
N GLU A 165 -10.87 -0.36 -16.32
CA GLU A 165 -12.02 0.45 -16.74
C GLU A 165 -13.30 0.01 -15.99
#